data_1fe5882cefab9c70294f8c75dbdc9758
#
_entry.id   1fe5882cefab9c70294f8c75dbdc9758
#
_cell.length_a   1.000
_cell.length_b   1.000
_cell.length_c   1.000
_cell.angle_alpha   90.00
_cell.angle_beta   90.00
_cell.angle_gamma   90.00
#
_symmetry.space_group_name_H-M   'P 1'
#
loop_
_entity.id
_entity.type
_entity.pdbx_description
1 polymer ?
#
loop_
_entity_poly.entity_id
_entity_poly.type
_entity_poly.pdbx_seq_one_letter_code
_entity_poly.pdbx_strand_id
1 'polypeptide(L)'
;LKLEDGHSARSISDLNGAEPTTDVNLSEDAHFVRRVNNITHVGVFDGVGSWRKLGVDPRLYPRALSEACEETIEDRPSLRPDEILERAWRHVTKEEIPGSSTALLLSVSRSRLAYCSLGDCGVVVLRKPDVAGTAAHTGISATRAPLLVAAQQLRDFNLPYQLGWTNEGGTKPFEAPSNANVGTVPVFADDIIVMATDGLFDNVALETVAEVCDQWEHSDKEASLAELLCEEARRRSLDDAVDSPFALLAKENDVMWGGGMPDDVTVVCLEVS
;
A
#
# COMPACT_ATOMS: atom_id res chain seq x y z
N LEU A 1 16.08 4.50 12.35
CA LEU A 1 14.70 4.59 11.88
C LEU A 1 13.88 5.27 12.96
N LYS A 2 13.46 6.50 12.75
CA LYS A 2 12.33 7.08 13.44
C LYS A 2 11.09 6.57 12.71
N LEU A 3 10.24 5.83 13.38
CA LEU A 3 8.87 5.60 12.99
C LEU A 3 8.12 6.84 13.48
N GLU A 4 7.69 7.69 12.59
CA GLU A 4 6.52 8.49 12.86
C GLU A 4 5.35 7.59 12.50
N ASP A 5 4.67 7.05 13.52
CA ASP A 5 3.53 6.16 13.38
C ASP A 5 2.31 6.95 12.88
N GLY A 6 2.36 7.34 11.63
CA GLY A 6 1.24 7.91 10.91
C GLY A 6 0.68 6.86 9.96
N HIS A 7 -0.10 5.92 10.48
CA HIS A 7 -0.95 5.11 9.64
C HIS A 7 -2.37 5.67 9.74
N SER A 8 -2.92 5.99 8.60
CA SER A 8 -4.31 6.31 8.46
C SER A 8 -4.90 5.33 7.46
N ALA A 9 -5.79 4.47 7.92
CA ALA A 9 -6.66 3.71 7.06
C ALA A 9 -8.03 4.40 7.08
N ARG A 10 -8.56 4.75 5.92
CA ARG A 10 -9.90 5.34 5.80
C ARG A 10 -10.70 4.51 4.82
N SER A 11 -11.84 4.00 5.27
CA SER A 11 -12.81 3.31 4.43
C SER A 11 -13.76 4.30 3.77
N ILE A 12 -13.98 4.15 2.47
CA ILE A 12 -15.05 4.81 1.73
C ILE A 12 -16.18 3.78 1.50
N SER A 13 -16.52 2.99 2.51
CA SER A 13 -17.68 2.11 2.42
C SER A 13 -18.95 2.93 2.61
N ASP A 14 -19.62 3.21 1.54
CA ASP A 14 -21.01 3.54 1.29
C ASP A 14 -21.20 4.79 0.43
N LEU A 15 -21.37 4.57 -0.87
CA LEU A 15 -21.86 5.56 -1.84
C LEU A 15 -23.31 6.04 -1.57
N ASN A 16 -23.88 5.73 -0.40
CA ASN A 16 -25.25 6.09 0.01
C ASN A 16 -25.32 7.28 0.97
N GLY A 17 -24.37 8.22 0.90
CA GLY A 17 -24.50 9.50 1.61
C GLY A 17 -24.14 9.49 3.10
N ALA A 18 -23.47 8.45 3.59
CA ALA A 18 -22.89 8.47 4.93
C ALA A 18 -21.59 9.28 4.95
N GLU A 19 -21.36 10.01 6.04
CA GLU A 19 -20.08 10.69 6.28
C GLU A 19 -18.96 9.65 6.29
N PRO A 20 -17.82 9.93 5.63
CA PRO A 20 -16.69 9.02 5.62
C PRO A 20 -16.18 8.79 7.04
N THR A 21 -15.97 7.52 7.37
CA THR A 21 -15.47 7.13 8.68
C THR A 21 -13.95 6.93 8.65
N THR A 22 -13.30 7.26 9.77
CA THR A 22 -11.91 6.91 10.04
C THR A 22 -11.78 5.59 10.82
N ASP A 23 -12.87 4.86 10.99
CA ASP A 23 -12.85 3.59 11.70
C ASP A 23 -12.23 2.50 10.81
N VAL A 24 -10.97 2.19 11.08
CA VAL A 24 -10.20 1.11 10.43
C VAL A 24 -10.87 -0.26 10.46
N ASN A 25 -11.84 -0.46 11.37
CA ASN A 25 -12.58 -1.71 11.43
C ASN A 25 -13.62 -1.85 10.31
N LEU A 26 -13.92 -0.78 9.60
CA LEU A 26 -14.85 -0.79 8.47
C LEU A 26 -14.14 -0.95 7.13
N SER A 27 -12.82 -0.68 7.05
CA SER A 27 -12.03 -0.89 5.83
C SER A 27 -11.94 -2.37 5.46
N GLU A 28 -11.97 -2.64 4.16
CA GLU A 28 -11.65 -3.95 3.57
C GLU A 28 -10.15 -4.23 3.59
N ASP A 29 -9.34 -3.20 3.74
CA ASP A 29 -7.89 -3.28 3.87
C ASP A 29 -7.47 -3.80 5.26
N ALA A 30 -6.27 -4.37 5.30
CA ALA A 30 -5.56 -4.65 6.53
C ALA A 30 -4.10 -4.19 6.43
N HIS A 31 -3.49 -3.86 7.55
CA HIS A 31 -2.08 -3.50 7.61
C HIS A 31 -1.47 -3.81 8.97
N PHE A 32 -0.15 -3.91 9.01
CA PHE A 32 0.60 -3.94 10.26
C PHE A 32 1.93 -3.20 10.14
N VAL A 33 2.44 -2.75 11.28
CA VAL A 33 3.80 -2.26 11.45
C VAL A 33 4.40 -2.94 12.67
N ARG A 34 5.50 -3.68 12.48
CA ARG A 34 6.21 -4.40 13.56
C ARG A 34 7.70 -4.08 13.52
N ARG A 35 8.25 -3.71 14.66
CA ARG A 35 9.69 -3.49 14.81
C ARG A 35 10.31 -4.54 15.71
N VAL A 36 11.17 -5.39 15.12
CA VAL A 36 11.86 -6.47 15.82
C VAL A 36 13.33 -6.49 15.39
N ASN A 37 14.26 -6.57 16.35
CA ASN A 37 15.70 -6.69 16.07
C ASN A 37 16.26 -5.65 15.09
N ASN A 38 15.86 -4.38 15.22
CA ASN A 38 16.24 -3.28 14.33
C ASN A 38 15.79 -3.42 12.86
N ILE A 39 14.87 -4.32 12.58
CA ILE A 39 14.17 -4.43 11.32
C ILE A 39 12.74 -3.93 11.55
N THR A 40 12.26 -3.07 10.68
CA THR A 40 10.85 -2.69 10.63
C THR A 40 10.18 -3.50 9.53
N HIS A 41 9.19 -4.31 9.91
CA HIS A 41 8.35 -5.05 9.00
C HIS A 41 7.03 -4.31 8.84
N VAL A 42 6.57 -4.19 7.60
CA VAL A 42 5.30 -3.56 7.27
C VAL A 42 4.55 -4.45 6.29
N GLY A 43 3.25 -4.60 6.50
CA GLY A 43 2.36 -5.27 5.57
C GLY A 43 1.17 -4.38 5.25
N VAL A 44 0.74 -4.40 3.98
CA VAL A 44 -0.51 -3.80 3.50
C VAL A 44 -1.20 -4.81 2.61
N PHE A 45 -2.50 -4.99 2.83
CA PHE A 45 -3.33 -6.01 2.21
C PHE A 45 -4.66 -5.40 1.82
N ASP A 46 -4.98 -5.38 0.54
CA ASP A 46 -6.23 -4.89 0.01
C ASP A 46 -7.20 -6.05 -0.19
N GLY A 47 -8.36 -5.95 0.44
CA GLY A 47 -9.41 -6.96 0.43
C GLY A 47 -10.36 -6.79 -0.74
N VAL A 48 -10.62 -7.85 -1.48
CA VAL A 48 -11.43 -7.79 -2.70
C VAL A 48 -12.91 -7.63 -2.40
N GLY A 49 -13.46 -6.42 -2.56
CA GLY A 49 -14.84 -6.05 -2.22
C GLY A 49 -15.93 -6.85 -2.93
N SER A 50 -15.65 -7.42 -4.10
CA SER A 50 -16.63 -8.21 -4.86
C SER A 50 -17.15 -9.46 -4.13
N TRP A 51 -16.47 -9.94 -3.10
CA TRP A 51 -16.90 -11.05 -2.25
C TRP A 51 -18.20 -10.80 -1.52
N ARG A 52 -18.56 -9.53 -1.25
CA ARG A 52 -19.87 -9.16 -0.68
C ARG A 52 -21.04 -9.71 -1.52
N LYS A 53 -20.89 -9.78 -2.84
CA LYS A 53 -21.93 -10.32 -3.75
C LYS A 53 -22.16 -11.82 -3.53
N LEU A 54 -21.19 -12.51 -2.94
CA LEU A 54 -21.26 -13.94 -2.60
C LEU A 54 -21.57 -14.16 -1.12
N GLY A 55 -21.89 -13.10 -0.36
CA GLY A 55 -22.21 -13.17 1.08
C GLY A 55 -21.00 -13.40 1.97
N VAL A 56 -19.79 -13.17 1.48
CA VAL A 56 -18.54 -13.24 2.23
C VAL A 56 -18.11 -11.82 2.62
N ASP A 57 -17.71 -11.63 3.87
CA ASP A 57 -17.13 -10.39 4.33
C ASP A 57 -15.70 -10.24 3.77
N PRO A 58 -15.44 -9.25 2.91
CA PRO A 58 -14.14 -9.10 2.23
C PRO A 58 -13.00 -8.76 3.20
N ARG A 59 -13.30 -8.34 4.43
CA ARG A 59 -12.31 -8.03 5.48
C ARG A 59 -11.66 -9.26 6.09
N LEU A 60 -12.29 -10.43 5.98
CA LEU A 60 -11.85 -11.65 6.70
C LEU A 60 -10.48 -12.10 6.22
N TYR A 61 -10.30 -12.23 4.91
CA TYR A 61 -9.07 -12.77 4.34
C TYR A 61 -7.85 -11.86 4.56
N PRO A 62 -7.90 -10.54 4.22
CA PRO A 62 -6.76 -9.64 4.44
C PRO A 62 -6.36 -9.52 5.91
N ARG A 63 -7.33 -9.52 6.84
CA ARG A 63 -7.05 -9.49 8.29
C ARG A 63 -6.37 -10.76 8.77
N ALA A 64 -6.88 -11.92 8.39
CA ALA A 64 -6.26 -13.19 8.75
C ALA A 64 -4.83 -13.31 8.17
N LEU A 65 -4.62 -12.86 6.94
CA LEU A 65 -3.29 -12.85 6.32
C LEU A 65 -2.33 -11.90 7.04
N SER A 66 -2.82 -10.70 7.43
CA SER A 66 -2.07 -9.72 8.21
C SER A 66 -1.65 -10.29 9.56
N GLU A 67 -2.59 -10.84 10.33
CA GLU A 67 -2.35 -11.46 11.64
C GLU A 67 -1.36 -12.62 11.56
N ALA A 68 -1.50 -13.51 10.57
CA ALA A 68 -0.57 -14.62 10.35
C ALA A 68 0.85 -14.15 9.96
N CYS A 69 0.97 -13.02 9.26
CA CYS A 69 2.27 -12.39 8.99
C CYS A 69 2.91 -11.88 10.29
N GLU A 70 2.14 -11.20 11.15
CA GLU A 70 2.62 -10.69 12.43
C GLU A 70 3.10 -11.83 13.34
N GLU A 71 2.32 -12.89 13.49
CA GLU A 71 2.72 -14.09 14.25
C GLU A 71 3.99 -14.73 13.68
N THR A 72 4.11 -14.81 12.36
CA THR A 72 5.32 -15.32 11.70
C THR A 72 6.54 -14.46 12.01
N ILE A 73 6.40 -13.13 12.04
CA ILE A 73 7.49 -12.19 12.37
C ILE A 73 7.90 -12.33 13.84
N GLU A 74 6.94 -12.47 14.75
CA GLU A 74 7.22 -12.66 16.18
C GLU A 74 8.00 -13.96 16.44
N ASP A 75 7.63 -15.07 15.79
CA ASP A 75 8.34 -16.35 15.90
C ASP A 75 9.72 -16.31 15.21
N ARG A 76 9.82 -15.64 14.05
CA ARG A 76 11.00 -15.65 13.17
C ARG A 76 11.30 -14.29 12.54
N PRO A 77 11.78 -13.31 13.31
CA PRO A 77 11.95 -11.93 12.84
C PRO A 77 13.02 -11.71 11.78
N SER A 78 13.83 -12.71 11.46
CA SER A 78 14.88 -12.64 10.43
C SER A 78 14.46 -13.16 9.06
N LEU A 79 13.23 -13.63 8.91
CA LEU A 79 12.72 -14.08 7.62
C LEU A 79 12.59 -12.90 6.64
N ARG A 80 12.78 -13.21 5.37
CA ARG A 80 12.52 -12.26 4.29
C ARG A 80 11.02 -12.10 4.06
N PRO A 81 10.57 -10.99 3.46
CA PRO A 81 9.15 -10.75 3.17
C PRO A 81 8.45 -11.90 2.44
N ASP A 82 9.11 -12.51 1.45
CA ASP A 82 8.59 -13.66 0.70
C ASP A 82 8.42 -14.91 1.56
N GLU A 83 9.35 -15.17 2.48
CA GLU A 83 9.27 -16.29 3.42
C GLU A 83 8.19 -16.09 4.48
N ILE A 84 7.99 -14.82 4.91
CA ILE A 84 6.90 -14.43 5.82
C ILE A 84 5.56 -14.70 5.12
N LEU A 85 5.37 -14.16 3.90
CA LEU A 85 4.13 -14.31 3.15
C LEU A 85 3.79 -15.77 2.88
N GLU A 86 4.77 -16.59 2.49
CA GLU A 86 4.57 -18.02 2.22
C GLU A 86 4.07 -18.77 3.47
N ARG A 87 4.62 -18.48 4.65
CA ARG A 87 4.21 -19.12 5.90
C ARG A 87 2.81 -18.67 6.34
N ALA A 88 2.56 -17.37 6.31
CA ALA A 88 1.27 -16.79 6.62
C ALA A 88 0.17 -17.32 5.71
N TRP A 89 0.41 -17.34 4.40
CA TRP A 89 -0.53 -17.88 3.41
C TRP A 89 -0.86 -19.37 3.65
N ARG A 90 0.14 -20.20 3.96
CA ARG A 90 -0.09 -21.61 4.30
C ARG A 90 -0.95 -21.78 5.54
N HIS A 91 -0.79 -20.89 6.54
CA HIS A 91 -1.60 -20.89 7.74
C HIS A 91 -3.06 -20.55 7.42
N VAL A 92 -3.29 -19.41 6.75
CA VAL A 92 -4.64 -18.94 6.36
C VAL A 92 -5.36 -19.93 5.43
N THR A 93 -4.62 -20.54 4.49
CA THR A 93 -5.16 -21.58 3.62
C THR A 93 -5.65 -22.79 4.39
N LYS A 94 -4.93 -23.20 5.44
CA LYS A 94 -5.31 -24.33 6.28
C LYS A 94 -6.55 -24.04 7.13
N GLU A 95 -6.75 -22.78 7.51
CA GLU A 95 -7.95 -22.33 8.22
C GLU A 95 -9.18 -22.17 7.30
N GLU A 96 -8.99 -22.34 5.97
CA GLU A 96 -10.06 -22.31 4.96
C GLU A 96 -10.89 -21.01 4.98
N ILE A 97 -10.23 -19.87 5.24
CA ILE A 97 -10.88 -18.58 5.33
C ILE A 97 -11.29 -18.09 3.94
N PRO A 98 -12.61 -17.90 3.68
CA PRO A 98 -13.08 -17.47 2.37
C PRO A 98 -12.76 -16.00 2.13
N GLY A 99 -12.42 -15.68 0.89
CA GLY A 99 -12.06 -14.33 0.48
C GLY A 99 -10.77 -14.29 -0.33
N SER A 100 -10.33 -13.11 -0.65
CA SER A 100 -9.05 -12.88 -1.31
C SER A 100 -8.51 -11.49 -1.01
N SER A 101 -7.21 -11.33 -1.23
CA SER A 101 -6.50 -10.07 -0.96
C SER A 101 -5.23 -9.98 -1.80
N THR A 102 -4.83 -8.78 -2.13
CA THR A 102 -3.46 -8.46 -2.52
C THR A 102 -2.52 -8.63 -1.32
N ALA A 103 -1.22 -8.54 -1.52
CA ALA A 103 -0.26 -8.57 -0.42
C ALA A 103 1.00 -7.79 -0.79
N LEU A 104 1.36 -6.81 0.02
CA LEU A 104 2.63 -6.10 -0.07
C LEU A 104 3.30 -6.11 1.30
N LEU A 105 4.50 -6.71 1.38
CA LEU A 105 5.30 -6.78 2.59
C LEU A 105 6.65 -6.12 2.39
N LEU A 106 7.07 -5.35 3.38
CA LEU A 106 8.41 -4.75 3.45
C LEU A 106 9.15 -5.22 4.70
N SER A 107 10.47 -5.34 4.56
CA SER A 107 11.40 -5.44 5.68
C SER A 107 12.48 -4.38 5.51
N VAL A 108 12.44 -3.35 6.34
CA VAL A 108 13.34 -2.19 6.26
C VAL A 108 14.37 -2.26 7.36
N SER A 109 15.63 -2.24 6.97
CA SER A 109 16.80 -2.09 7.86
C SER A 109 17.53 -0.78 7.55
N ARG A 110 18.66 -0.50 8.23
CA ARG A 110 19.38 0.79 8.10
C ARG A 110 19.73 1.23 6.69
N SER A 111 19.96 0.29 5.76
CA SER A 111 20.44 0.62 4.41
C SER A 111 19.76 -0.18 3.31
N ARG A 112 18.73 -0.94 3.67
CA ARG A 112 18.11 -1.89 2.75
C ARG A 112 16.62 -2.01 3.02
N LEU A 113 15.85 -1.93 1.95
CA LEU A 113 14.45 -2.28 1.89
C LEU A 113 14.33 -3.57 1.07
N ALA A 114 13.89 -4.66 1.69
CA ALA A 114 13.46 -5.86 0.99
C ALA A 114 11.94 -5.86 0.86
N TYR A 115 11.40 -6.35 -0.26
CA TYR A 115 9.98 -6.38 -0.52
C TYR A 115 9.50 -7.69 -1.13
N CYS A 116 8.23 -7.98 -0.92
CA CYS A 116 7.45 -9.02 -1.59
C CYS A 116 6.10 -8.42 -1.93
N SER A 117 5.77 -8.29 -3.21
CA SER A 117 4.55 -7.67 -3.72
C SER A 117 3.77 -8.62 -4.59
N LEU A 118 2.47 -8.78 -4.33
CA LEU A 118 1.52 -9.54 -5.13
C LEU A 118 0.23 -8.73 -5.25
N GLY A 119 -0.08 -8.28 -6.44
CA GLY A 119 -1.21 -7.39 -6.73
C GLY A 119 -0.77 -5.97 -7.09
N ASP A 120 -1.60 -4.99 -6.76
CA ASP A 120 -1.49 -3.59 -7.18
C ASP A 120 -1.24 -2.59 -6.05
N CYS A 121 -1.13 -3.05 -4.80
CA CYS A 121 -0.54 -2.22 -3.75
C CYS A 121 0.84 -1.70 -4.16
N GLY A 122 1.15 -0.47 -3.82
CA GLY A 122 2.37 0.20 -4.25
C GLY A 122 3.32 0.58 -3.13
N VAL A 123 4.60 0.68 -3.48
CA VAL A 123 5.62 1.27 -2.61
C VAL A 123 6.52 2.19 -3.41
N VAL A 124 6.72 3.39 -2.90
CA VAL A 124 7.61 4.40 -3.48
C VAL A 124 8.61 4.87 -2.45
N VAL A 125 9.86 5.05 -2.88
CA VAL A 125 10.90 5.70 -2.09
C VAL A 125 11.07 7.12 -2.61
N LEU A 126 10.80 8.10 -1.76
CA LEU A 126 10.96 9.53 -2.05
C LEU A 126 12.35 9.96 -1.57
N ARG A 127 13.23 10.26 -2.50
CA ARG A 127 14.62 10.60 -2.23
C ARG A 127 14.92 12.06 -2.55
N LYS A 128 15.62 12.74 -1.63
CA LYS A 128 16.14 14.07 -1.94
C LYS A 128 17.18 13.97 -3.06
N PRO A 129 17.12 14.81 -4.09
CA PRO A 129 18.14 14.83 -5.12
C PRO A 129 19.49 15.18 -4.49
N ASP A 130 20.55 14.50 -4.97
CA ASP A 130 21.92 14.77 -4.53
C ASP A 130 22.36 16.16 -5.04
N VAL A 131 22.31 17.15 -4.15
CA VAL A 131 22.57 18.56 -4.48
C VAL A 131 24.07 18.89 -4.40
N ALA A 132 24.91 17.92 -4.71
CA ALA A 132 26.34 18.17 -4.83
C ALA A 132 26.61 19.02 -6.09
N GLY A 133 26.39 20.34 -5.97
CA GLY A 133 26.95 21.30 -6.91
C GLY A 133 26.02 22.35 -7.52
N THR A 134 24.71 22.31 -7.43
CA THR A 134 23.82 23.26 -8.13
C THR A 134 22.85 24.07 -7.27
N ALA A 135 22.49 23.61 -6.09
CA ALA A 135 21.48 24.27 -5.23
C ALA A 135 21.98 25.50 -4.46
N ALA A 136 23.27 25.75 -4.41
CA ALA A 136 23.83 26.91 -3.68
C ALA A 136 23.47 28.26 -4.35
N HIS A 137 22.94 28.27 -5.57
CA HIS A 137 22.74 29.50 -6.33
C HIS A 137 21.31 29.83 -6.74
N THR A 138 20.32 28.95 -6.57
CA THR A 138 18.96 29.21 -7.09
C THR A 138 17.86 29.29 -6.02
N GLY A 139 18.11 28.90 -4.76
CA GLY A 139 17.09 28.96 -3.72
C GLY A 139 15.84 28.09 -3.98
N ILE A 140 15.87 27.23 -4.99
CA ILE A 140 14.78 26.29 -5.29
C ILE A 140 15.03 25.05 -4.46
N SER A 141 14.12 24.77 -3.50
CA SER A 141 14.06 23.46 -2.84
C SER A 141 13.81 22.41 -3.93
N ALA A 142 14.73 21.49 -4.11
CA ALA A 142 14.56 20.46 -5.12
C ALA A 142 13.59 19.41 -4.57
N THR A 143 12.42 19.29 -5.22
CA THR A 143 11.41 18.27 -4.89
C THR A 143 12.00 16.88 -4.87
N ARG A 144 11.57 16.05 -3.92
CA ARG A 144 12.00 14.65 -3.83
C ARG A 144 11.64 13.90 -5.11
N ALA A 145 12.56 13.05 -5.57
CA ALA A 145 12.31 12.20 -6.72
C ALA A 145 11.64 10.89 -6.27
N PRO A 146 10.46 10.54 -6.82
CA PRO A 146 9.82 9.28 -6.54
C PRO A 146 10.51 8.13 -7.29
N LEU A 147 10.87 7.07 -6.57
CA LEU A 147 11.36 5.80 -7.11
C LEU A 147 10.31 4.73 -6.84
N LEU A 148 9.57 4.32 -7.85
CA LEU A 148 8.66 3.19 -7.75
C LEU A 148 9.47 1.90 -7.55
N VAL A 149 9.20 1.16 -6.46
CA VAL A 149 9.99 -0.01 -6.06
C VAL A 149 9.43 -1.29 -6.64
N ALA A 150 8.10 -1.44 -6.66
CA ALA A 150 7.45 -2.63 -7.20
C ALA A 150 6.42 -2.24 -8.26
N ALA A 151 6.42 -2.96 -9.38
CA ALA A 151 5.40 -2.80 -10.41
C ALA A 151 4.12 -3.55 -10.00
N GLN A 152 2.98 -3.00 -10.37
CA GLN A 152 1.68 -3.66 -10.22
C GLN A 152 1.65 -4.99 -11.00
N GLN A 153 0.94 -5.98 -10.44
CA GLN A 153 0.69 -7.26 -11.06
C GLN A 153 -0.82 -7.43 -11.31
N LEU A 154 -1.20 -7.29 -12.55
CA LEU A 154 -2.59 -7.42 -12.99
C LEU A 154 -2.74 -8.63 -13.92
N ARG A 155 -3.86 -9.35 -13.81
CA ARG A 155 -4.30 -10.37 -14.79
C ARG A 155 -4.94 -9.72 -16.00
N ASP A 156 -5.66 -8.62 -15.75
CA ASP A 156 -6.37 -7.80 -16.72
C ASP A 156 -6.56 -6.41 -16.11
N PHE A 157 -7.07 -5.44 -16.87
CA PHE A 157 -7.37 -4.12 -16.35
C PHE A 157 -8.27 -4.22 -15.10
N ASN A 158 -7.85 -3.57 -14.02
CA ASN A 158 -8.53 -3.58 -12.71
C ASN A 158 -8.81 -4.99 -12.16
N LEU A 159 -7.93 -5.94 -12.45
CA LEU A 159 -8.00 -7.30 -11.91
C LEU A 159 -6.61 -7.71 -11.38
N PRO A 160 -6.27 -7.35 -10.13
CA PRO A 160 -4.97 -7.65 -9.56
C PRO A 160 -4.75 -9.14 -9.31
N TYR A 161 -3.47 -9.53 -9.26
CA TYR A 161 -3.07 -10.78 -8.64
C TYR A 161 -3.48 -10.78 -7.18
N GLN A 162 -4.02 -11.90 -6.71
CA GLN A 162 -4.55 -12.00 -5.35
C GLN A 162 -4.36 -13.41 -4.79
N LEU A 163 -4.00 -13.47 -3.51
CA LEU A 163 -4.10 -14.70 -2.72
C LEU A 163 -5.54 -14.88 -2.28
N GLY A 164 -6.00 -16.11 -2.17
CA GLY A 164 -7.38 -16.33 -1.77
C GLY A 164 -7.72 -17.79 -1.50
N TRP A 165 -8.93 -17.99 -0.97
CA TRP A 165 -9.53 -19.29 -0.75
C TRP A 165 -11.04 -19.24 -0.97
N THR A 166 -11.60 -20.30 -1.52
CA THR A 166 -13.05 -20.46 -1.74
C THR A 166 -13.50 -21.90 -1.49
N ASN A 167 -14.74 -22.07 -0.99
CA ASN A 167 -15.35 -23.38 -0.77
C ASN A 167 -15.47 -24.24 -2.06
N GLU A 168 -15.49 -23.61 -3.24
CA GLU A 168 -15.68 -24.30 -4.52
C GLU A 168 -14.37 -24.80 -5.13
N GLY A 169 -13.20 -24.34 -4.67
CA GLY A 169 -11.93 -24.69 -5.30
C GLY A 169 -10.69 -24.53 -4.42
N GLY A 170 -10.86 -24.27 -3.14
CA GLY A 170 -9.75 -23.98 -2.24
C GLY A 170 -8.98 -22.74 -2.66
N THR A 171 -7.68 -22.87 -2.92
CA THR A 171 -6.83 -21.78 -3.43
C THR A 171 -6.90 -21.59 -4.94
N LYS A 172 -7.71 -22.33 -5.66
CA LYS A 172 -7.93 -22.11 -7.10
C LYS A 172 -9.20 -21.25 -7.29
N PRO A 173 -9.18 -20.22 -8.12
CA PRO A 173 -8.20 -19.85 -9.17
C PRO A 173 -7.17 -18.77 -8.76
N PHE A 174 -6.81 -18.66 -7.51
CA PHE A 174 -5.93 -17.60 -7.01
C PHE A 174 -4.44 -17.85 -7.28
N GLU A 175 -3.63 -16.82 -7.17
CA GLU A 175 -2.17 -16.91 -7.19
C GLU A 175 -1.64 -17.54 -5.90
N ALA A 176 -0.38 -17.94 -5.94
CA ALA A 176 0.39 -18.36 -4.78
C ALA A 176 1.49 -17.33 -4.47
N PRO A 177 2.04 -17.29 -3.26
CA PRO A 177 3.14 -16.39 -2.91
C PRO A 177 4.36 -16.49 -3.83
N SER A 178 4.56 -17.65 -4.50
CA SER A 178 5.60 -17.83 -5.51
C SER A 178 5.43 -16.98 -6.77
N ASN A 179 4.25 -16.39 -6.98
CA ASN A 179 3.97 -15.47 -8.08
C ASN A 179 4.32 -14.02 -7.73
N ALA A 180 4.65 -13.73 -6.47
CA ALA A 180 4.97 -12.39 -6.02
C ALA A 180 6.27 -11.86 -6.63
N ASN A 181 6.32 -10.56 -6.89
CA ASN A 181 7.54 -9.84 -7.18
C ASN A 181 8.35 -9.70 -5.89
N VAL A 182 9.61 -10.12 -5.92
CA VAL A 182 10.51 -10.06 -4.77
C VAL A 182 11.77 -9.30 -5.15
N GLY A 183 12.18 -8.39 -4.29
CA GLY A 183 13.38 -7.61 -4.57
C GLY A 183 13.96 -6.94 -3.34
N THR A 184 15.04 -6.20 -3.60
CA THR A 184 15.73 -5.44 -2.57
C THR A 184 16.30 -4.17 -3.19
N VAL A 185 16.07 -3.03 -2.55
CA VAL A 185 16.63 -1.75 -2.96
C VAL A 185 17.42 -1.12 -1.82
N PRO A 186 18.47 -0.35 -2.12
CA PRO A 186 19.16 0.43 -1.10
C PRO A 186 18.30 1.61 -0.66
N VAL A 187 18.29 1.87 0.63
CA VAL A 187 17.71 3.09 1.22
C VAL A 187 18.79 3.87 1.95
N PHE A 188 18.65 5.19 1.99
CA PHE A 188 19.62 6.11 2.57
C PHE A 188 18.93 6.96 3.65
N ALA A 189 19.76 7.59 4.48
CA ALA A 189 19.23 8.55 5.45
C ALA A 189 18.42 9.65 4.72
N ASP A 190 17.35 10.09 5.35
CA ASP A 190 16.38 11.06 4.84
C ASP A 190 15.49 10.56 3.66
N ASP A 191 15.62 9.30 3.23
CA ASP A 191 14.61 8.72 2.35
C ASP A 191 13.27 8.60 3.11
N ILE A 192 12.17 8.87 2.42
CA ILE A 192 10.81 8.59 2.91
C ILE A 192 10.24 7.45 2.07
N ILE A 193 9.76 6.41 2.74
CA ILE A 193 9.11 5.27 2.11
C ILE A 193 7.61 5.45 2.30
N VAL A 194 6.86 5.49 1.21
CA VAL A 194 5.40 5.49 1.20
C VAL A 194 4.91 4.17 0.64
N MET A 195 4.13 3.44 1.41
CA MET A 195 3.52 2.18 1.07
C MET A 195 2.00 2.32 1.19
N ALA A 196 1.24 1.89 0.18
CA ALA A 196 -0.20 2.06 0.21
C ALA A 196 -0.94 1.02 -0.64
N THR A 197 -2.25 0.88 -0.41
CA THR A 197 -3.20 0.22 -1.31
C THR A 197 -3.41 1.07 -2.58
N ASP A 198 -4.07 0.50 -3.57
CA ASP A 198 -4.38 1.16 -4.85
C ASP A 198 -5.22 2.43 -4.66
N GLY A 199 -6.07 2.51 -3.62
CA GLY A 199 -6.83 3.70 -3.29
C GLY A 199 -6.02 4.99 -3.21
N LEU A 200 -4.71 4.92 -2.87
CA LEU A 200 -3.80 6.06 -3.01
C LEU A 200 -3.36 6.24 -4.47
N PHE A 201 -2.77 5.21 -5.08
CA PHE A 201 -2.04 5.35 -6.35
C PHE A 201 -2.98 5.46 -7.56
N ASP A 202 -4.21 4.97 -7.45
CA ASP A 202 -5.26 5.17 -8.45
C ASP A 202 -5.78 6.61 -8.49
N ASN A 203 -5.59 7.37 -7.41
CA ASN A 203 -6.09 8.72 -7.28
C ASN A 203 -5.00 9.80 -7.26
N VAL A 204 -3.80 9.49 -6.81
CA VAL A 204 -2.72 10.46 -6.59
C VAL A 204 -1.48 10.08 -7.40
N ALA A 205 -1.10 10.93 -8.33
CA ALA A 205 0.12 10.76 -9.12
C ALA A 205 1.37 10.83 -8.21
N LEU A 206 2.43 10.11 -8.59
CA LEU A 206 3.67 10.02 -7.81
C LEU A 206 4.32 11.40 -7.57
N GLU A 207 4.21 12.29 -8.53
CA GLU A 207 4.67 13.67 -8.42
C GLU A 207 3.94 14.42 -7.32
N THR A 208 2.62 14.23 -7.22
CA THR A 208 1.81 14.83 -6.15
C THR A 208 2.15 14.22 -4.79
N VAL A 209 2.40 12.91 -4.71
CA VAL A 209 2.88 12.27 -3.47
C VAL A 209 4.17 12.92 -3.00
N ALA A 210 5.10 13.19 -3.92
CA ALA A 210 6.36 13.89 -3.60
C ALA A 210 6.12 15.35 -3.16
N GLU A 211 5.21 16.08 -3.81
CA GLU A 211 4.84 17.45 -3.44
C GLU A 211 4.21 17.53 -2.05
N VAL A 212 3.29 16.62 -1.71
CA VAL A 212 2.68 16.54 -0.37
C VAL A 212 3.74 16.25 0.68
N CYS A 213 4.68 15.35 0.39
CA CYS A 213 5.79 15.04 1.28
C CYS A 213 6.70 16.26 1.52
N ASP A 214 7.06 17.01 0.47
CA ASP A 214 7.89 18.21 0.59
C ASP A 214 7.15 19.30 1.40
N GLN A 215 5.85 19.48 1.21
CA GLN A 215 5.05 20.42 2.00
C GLN A 215 5.00 20.00 3.47
N TRP A 216 4.80 18.71 3.75
CA TRP A 216 4.78 18.19 5.11
C TRP A 216 6.12 18.39 5.83
N GLU A 217 7.25 18.18 5.15
CA GLU A 217 8.58 18.42 5.75
C GLU A 217 8.79 19.88 6.22
N HIS A 218 8.18 20.83 5.51
CA HIS A 218 8.30 22.26 5.80
C HIS A 218 7.16 22.80 6.69
N SER A 219 6.20 21.95 7.06
CA SER A 219 5.10 22.30 7.97
C SER A 219 5.48 22.12 9.44
N ASP A 220 4.58 22.51 10.34
CA ASP A 220 4.69 22.25 11.78
C ASP A 220 4.47 20.78 12.16
N LYS A 221 4.13 19.92 11.18
CA LYS A 221 3.90 18.49 11.36
C LYS A 221 2.78 18.15 12.37
N GLU A 222 1.74 18.97 12.43
CA GLU A 222 0.56 18.68 13.26
C GLU A 222 -0.16 17.41 12.80
N ALA A 223 -0.26 17.20 11.47
CA ALA A 223 -0.76 15.97 10.87
C ALA A 223 0.40 15.09 10.41
N SER A 224 0.24 13.78 10.45
CA SER A 224 1.20 12.85 9.87
C SER A 224 1.16 12.88 8.34
N LEU A 225 2.27 12.52 7.69
CA LEU A 225 2.31 12.43 6.23
C LEU A 225 1.27 11.43 5.68
N ALA A 226 1.06 10.31 6.39
CA ALA A 226 0.08 9.31 5.98
C ALA A 226 -1.36 9.86 6.01
N GLU A 227 -1.72 10.66 7.03
CA GLU A 227 -3.03 11.33 7.08
C GLU A 227 -3.22 12.30 5.92
N LEU A 228 -2.23 13.13 5.62
CA LEU A 228 -2.30 14.08 4.50
C LEU A 228 -2.45 13.37 3.15
N LEU A 229 -1.73 12.27 2.94
CA LEU A 229 -1.85 11.47 1.72
C LEU A 229 -3.22 10.79 1.61
N CYS A 230 -3.77 10.26 2.70
CA CYS A 230 -5.13 9.71 2.72
C CYS A 230 -6.18 10.79 2.42
N GLU A 231 -6.03 12.00 2.96
CA GLU A 231 -6.94 13.12 2.68
C GLU A 231 -6.87 13.55 1.22
N GLU A 232 -5.67 13.65 0.66
CA GLU A 232 -5.49 13.99 -0.75
C GLU A 232 -6.07 12.92 -1.67
N ALA A 233 -5.83 11.62 -1.39
CA ALA A 233 -6.42 10.51 -2.14
C ALA A 233 -7.95 10.56 -2.10
N ARG A 234 -8.53 10.73 -0.92
CA ARG A 234 -9.98 10.86 -0.75
C ARG A 234 -10.55 12.05 -1.51
N ARG A 235 -9.91 13.22 -1.41
CA ARG A 235 -10.35 14.43 -2.13
C ARG A 235 -10.40 14.20 -3.63
N ARG A 236 -9.36 13.54 -4.18
CA ARG A 236 -9.25 13.25 -5.61
C ARG A 236 -10.18 12.13 -6.06
N SER A 237 -10.39 11.12 -5.23
CA SER A 237 -11.28 10.00 -5.56
C SER A 237 -12.73 10.43 -5.78
N LEU A 238 -13.15 11.54 -5.18
CA LEU A 238 -14.49 12.12 -5.31
C LEU A 238 -14.57 13.26 -6.35
N ASP A 239 -13.49 13.57 -7.05
CA ASP A 239 -13.43 14.63 -8.05
C ASP A 239 -13.76 14.07 -9.44
N ASP A 240 -14.94 14.37 -9.95
CA ASP A 240 -15.39 13.94 -11.28
C ASP A 240 -14.83 14.82 -12.42
N ALA A 241 -14.20 15.95 -12.10
CA ALA A 241 -13.77 16.93 -13.09
C ALA A 241 -12.35 16.71 -13.61
N VAL A 242 -11.50 16.03 -12.83
CA VAL A 242 -10.09 15.80 -13.16
C VAL A 242 -9.81 14.30 -13.20
N ASP A 243 -9.28 13.84 -14.33
CA ASP A 243 -8.94 12.43 -14.48
C ASP A 243 -7.81 12.03 -13.51
N SER A 244 -8.08 10.98 -12.74
CA SER A 244 -7.12 10.33 -11.87
C SER A 244 -6.13 9.46 -12.68
N PRO A 245 -5.01 9.00 -12.08
CA PRO A 245 -4.16 7.98 -12.68
C PRO A 245 -4.93 6.75 -13.16
N PHE A 246 -5.91 6.27 -12.39
CA PHE A 246 -6.80 5.19 -12.80
C PHE A 246 -7.60 5.53 -14.06
N ALA A 247 -8.21 6.74 -14.12
CA ALA A 247 -8.99 7.16 -15.28
C ALA A 247 -8.13 7.29 -16.54
N LEU A 248 -6.89 7.71 -16.41
CA LEU A 248 -5.94 7.76 -17.52
C LEU A 248 -5.59 6.34 -18.01
N LEU A 249 -5.30 5.43 -17.09
CA LEU A 249 -5.02 4.03 -17.41
C LEU A 249 -6.24 3.32 -18.01
N ALA A 250 -7.45 3.62 -17.51
CA ALA A 250 -8.71 3.10 -18.06
C ALA A 250 -8.86 3.47 -19.54
N LYS A 251 -8.59 4.74 -19.89
CA LYS A 251 -8.64 5.21 -21.28
C LYS A 251 -7.62 4.54 -22.19
N GLU A 252 -6.43 4.24 -21.68
CA GLU A 252 -5.40 3.49 -22.41
C GLU A 252 -5.81 2.04 -22.67
N ASN A 253 -6.74 1.50 -21.87
CA ASN A 253 -7.32 0.16 -22.00
C ASN A 253 -8.72 0.14 -22.64
N ASP A 254 -9.12 1.21 -23.34
CA ASP A 254 -10.41 1.36 -23.99
C ASP A 254 -11.62 1.24 -23.02
N VAL A 255 -11.41 1.53 -21.73
CA VAL A 255 -12.45 1.57 -20.71
C VAL A 255 -12.91 3.01 -20.51
N MET A 256 -14.23 3.22 -20.62
CA MET A 256 -14.83 4.54 -20.38
C MET A 256 -14.93 4.82 -18.87
N TRP A 257 -13.93 5.51 -18.35
CA TRP A 257 -13.90 6.01 -16.98
C TRP A 257 -13.36 7.44 -16.97
N GLY A 258 -13.84 8.29 -16.07
CA GLY A 258 -13.38 9.67 -15.89
C GLY A 258 -13.49 10.08 -14.43
N GLY A 259 -12.67 11.05 -14.03
CA GLY A 259 -12.61 11.49 -12.63
C GLY A 259 -11.81 10.57 -11.71
N GLY A 260 -12.12 10.61 -10.43
CA GLY A 260 -11.49 9.78 -9.41
C GLY A 260 -12.00 8.33 -9.39
N MET A 261 -11.31 7.49 -8.61
CA MET A 261 -11.69 6.11 -8.32
C MET A 261 -11.90 5.95 -6.81
N PRO A 262 -13.16 6.03 -6.31
CA PRO A 262 -13.44 5.86 -4.88
C PRO A 262 -13.11 4.44 -4.40
N ASP A 263 -12.24 4.35 -3.38
CA ASP A 263 -11.85 3.10 -2.75
C ASP A 263 -11.42 3.33 -1.30
N ASP A 264 -11.20 2.27 -0.54
CA ASP A 264 -10.52 2.30 0.74
C ASP A 264 -9.06 2.73 0.53
N VAL A 265 -8.52 3.49 1.47
CA VAL A 265 -7.16 4.04 1.36
C VAL A 265 -6.37 3.71 2.61
N THR A 266 -5.38 2.86 2.47
CA THR A 266 -4.42 2.56 3.54
C THR A 266 -3.03 3.04 3.14
N VAL A 267 -2.43 3.91 3.97
CA VAL A 267 -1.10 4.47 3.75
C VAL A 267 -0.21 4.27 4.97
N VAL A 268 1.00 3.80 4.75
CA VAL A 268 2.06 3.72 5.78
C VAL A 268 3.29 4.47 5.28
N CYS A 269 3.78 5.41 6.11
CA CYS A 269 4.98 6.19 5.83
C CYS A 269 6.10 5.86 6.82
N LEU A 270 7.33 5.71 6.32
CA LEU A 270 8.52 5.46 7.12
C LEU A 270 9.61 6.47 6.76
N GLU A 271 10.21 7.14 7.74
CA GLU A 271 11.44 7.93 7.58
C GLU A 271 12.67 7.06 7.84
N VAL A 272 13.64 7.10 6.94
CA VAL A 272 14.94 6.40 7.09
C VAL A 272 15.92 7.35 7.76
N SER A 273 16.37 7.02 8.96
CA SER A 273 17.32 7.83 9.76
C SER A 273 18.61 7.08 10.05
#